data_1985701341d71b17d35944de4a7cb6d4
#
_entry.id   1985701341d71b17d35944de4a7cb6d4
#
_cell.length_a   1.000
_cell.length_b   1.000
_cell.length_c   1.000
_cell.angle_alpha   90.00
_cell.angle_beta   90.00
_cell.angle_gamma   90.00
#
_symmetry.space_group_name_H-M   'P 1'
#
loop_
_entity.id
_entity.type
_entity.pdbx_description
1 polymer ?
#
loop_
_entity_poly.entity_id
_entity_poly.type
_entity_poly.pdbx_seq_one_letter_code
_entity_poly.pdbx_strand_id
1 'polypeptide(L)'
;MFYENDFSDPETLADFTAYRGKWSIRSGKLWLDSMDDDSVESSAFLLYSGAETMHLKNYRIDVDIFDVQTQCGVLARCDDAFIRSDAPSNGFRGYYGFVGADADKCAIGYGNAGNGWGGNISTGDAYYLRRGENLHLTMTVFGDRIFATFTNLATGRIEASLVGANGAWTRGGFGFRMRNKYGKTVAVGNTAFDNLRVTVIDESGLPTAENRSIGHIDNNVTDVLFIGNSYTYVNNLPSMVFEMTVAAGVDASFAMFANGGYSLREFYEDLQNGDAEMKEMLREADIVIFQDYGGATTYSADYIELLASRLDPCVKLYFYPYKNATAPRAALDRFIDLGLPVTVIRTPDLYQSTLTKYKVNYLMNDGPKHPQPILSHLFAMQIAATVFGIDPAKVDHSGYISALSSMTADEQAAFFADVCSKIEALRTEPLPHS
;
A
#
# COMPACT_ATOMS: atom_id res chain seq x y z
N MET A 1 -3.85 -26.28 3.09
CA MET A 1 -5.30 -26.06 3.29
C MET A 1 -5.62 -26.33 4.74
N PHE A 2 -6.33 -25.43 5.41
CA PHE A 2 -6.79 -25.61 6.78
C PHE A 2 -8.30 -25.92 6.84
N TYR A 3 -9.09 -25.12 6.10
CA TYR A 3 -10.55 -25.29 6.03
C TYR A 3 -11.05 -24.86 4.65
N GLU A 4 -12.07 -25.54 4.13
CA GLU A 4 -12.75 -25.21 2.87
C GLU A 4 -14.24 -25.53 2.99
N ASN A 5 -15.10 -24.64 2.51
CA ASN A 5 -16.55 -24.80 2.51
C ASN A 5 -17.19 -24.00 1.36
N ASP A 6 -17.85 -24.70 0.48
CA ASP A 6 -18.65 -24.14 -0.62
C ASP A 6 -20.13 -23.96 -0.23
N PHE A 7 -20.47 -24.18 1.04
CA PHE A 7 -21.82 -24.08 1.59
C PHE A 7 -22.88 -24.86 0.83
N SER A 8 -22.49 -25.88 0.05
CA SER A 8 -23.45 -26.76 -0.63
C SER A 8 -24.19 -27.66 0.34
N ASP A 9 -23.56 -28.01 1.47
CA ASP A 9 -24.16 -28.81 2.55
C ASP A 9 -24.57 -27.91 3.72
N PRO A 10 -25.90 -27.78 4.00
CA PRO A 10 -26.41 -27.00 5.11
C PRO A 10 -25.93 -27.47 6.50
N GLU A 11 -25.54 -28.74 6.65
CA GLU A 11 -25.05 -29.27 7.92
C GLU A 11 -23.72 -28.64 8.32
N THR A 12 -22.95 -28.13 7.38
CA THR A 12 -21.67 -27.45 7.64
C THR A 12 -21.82 -26.13 8.41
N LEU A 13 -23.06 -25.63 8.58
CA LEU A 13 -23.30 -24.52 9.50
C LEU A 13 -22.90 -24.86 10.95
N ALA A 14 -22.95 -26.15 11.32
CA ALA A 14 -22.54 -26.64 12.63
C ALA A 14 -21.03 -26.44 12.91
N ASP A 15 -20.21 -26.23 11.87
CA ASP A 15 -18.80 -25.88 12.02
C ASP A 15 -18.58 -24.47 12.59
N PHE A 16 -19.66 -23.69 12.68
CA PHE A 16 -19.62 -22.30 13.10
C PHE A 16 -20.49 -22.05 14.34
N THR A 17 -20.08 -21.09 15.14
CA THR A 17 -20.87 -20.56 16.25
C THR A 17 -21.36 -19.14 15.90
N ALA A 18 -22.69 -18.96 15.91
CA ALA A 18 -23.31 -17.65 15.79
C ALA A 18 -23.31 -16.96 17.16
N TYR A 19 -22.54 -15.89 17.29
CA TYR A 19 -22.53 -15.10 18.53
C TYR A 19 -23.59 -14.01 18.48
N ARG A 20 -23.92 -13.52 17.30
CA ARG A 20 -25.01 -12.56 17.05
C ARG A 20 -25.59 -12.76 15.66
N GLY A 21 -26.88 -12.48 15.54
CA GLY A 21 -27.64 -12.71 14.34
C GLY A 21 -28.01 -14.18 14.12
N LYS A 22 -28.99 -14.41 13.29
CA LYS A 22 -29.37 -15.77 12.83
C LYS A 22 -28.78 -15.99 11.46
N TRP A 23 -28.09 -17.09 11.30
CA TRP A 23 -27.43 -17.47 10.06
C TRP A 23 -28.01 -18.78 9.53
N SER A 24 -28.07 -18.91 8.23
CA SER A 24 -28.46 -20.13 7.55
C SER A 24 -27.65 -20.39 6.30
N ILE A 25 -27.58 -21.65 5.92
CA ILE A 25 -27.09 -22.04 4.60
C ILE A 25 -28.29 -22.38 3.75
N ARG A 26 -28.48 -21.71 2.63
CA ARG A 26 -29.55 -21.93 1.67
C ARG A 26 -29.10 -21.64 0.25
N SER A 27 -29.58 -22.45 -0.70
CA SER A 27 -29.15 -22.31 -2.11
C SER A 27 -27.64 -22.32 -2.31
N GLY A 28 -26.94 -23.13 -1.52
CA GLY A 28 -25.49 -23.25 -1.59
C GLY A 28 -24.70 -22.00 -1.16
N LYS A 29 -25.25 -21.18 -0.25
CA LYS A 29 -24.59 -19.97 0.25
C LYS A 29 -24.91 -19.73 1.72
N LEU A 30 -24.02 -19.07 2.41
CA LEU A 30 -24.18 -18.61 3.78
C LEU A 30 -24.89 -17.24 3.81
N TRP A 31 -25.97 -17.14 4.56
CA TRP A 31 -26.81 -15.95 4.67
C TRP A 31 -26.98 -15.50 6.11
N LEU A 32 -27.11 -14.20 6.30
CA LEU A 32 -27.63 -13.63 7.53
C LEU A 32 -29.14 -13.44 7.39
N ASP A 33 -29.95 -14.18 8.18
CA ASP A 33 -31.41 -14.15 8.11
C ASP A 33 -32.06 -13.06 8.98
N SER A 34 -31.42 -12.73 10.11
CA SER A 34 -31.84 -11.62 10.97
C SER A 34 -30.72 -11.13 11.87
N MET A 35 -30.80 -9.85 12.26
CA MET A 35 -30.00 -9.27 13.34
C MET A 35 -30.70 -9.51 14.68
N ASP A 36 -29.97 -9.54 15.79
CA ASP A 36 -30.54 -9.67 17.13
C ASP A 36 -31.23 -8.38 17.59
N ASP A 37 -30.77 -7.24 17.09
CA ASP A 37 -31.42 -5.97 17.31
C ASP A 37 -31.31 -5.07 16.05
N ASP A 38 -32.32 -4.23 15.86
CA ASP A 38 -32.38 -3.28 14.74
C ASP A 38 -31.66 -1.94 15.06
N SER A 39 -30.91 -1.88 16.17
CA SER A 39 -30.23 -0.67 16.57
C SER A 39 -29.17 -0.26 15.54
N VAL A 40 -28.97 1.02 15.44
CA VAL A 40 -27.89 1.62 14.66
C VAL A 40 -26.57 1.01 15.13
N GLU A 41 -25.80 0.50 14.16
CA GLU A 41 -24.49 -0.07 14.41
C GLU A 41 -24.44 -1.51 14.98
N SER A 42 -25.56 -2.21 15.07
CA SER A 42 -25.51 -3.62 15.43
C SER A 42 -24.71 -4.45 14.42
N SER A 43 -24.05 -5.48 14.90
CA SER A 43 -23.27 -6.42 14.08
C SER A 43 -23.70 -7.84 14.35
N ALA A 44 -23.72 -8.64 13.30
CA ALA A 44 -23.84 -10.09 13.36
C ALA A 44 -22.46 -10.72 13.19
N PHE A 45 -22.18 -11.76 13.96
CA PHE A 45 -20.92 -12.48 13.98
C PHE A 45 -21.14 -13.98 13.88
N LEU A 46 -20.39 -14.62 13.00
CA LEU A 46 -20.34 -16.07 12.85
C LEU A 46 -18.87 -16.49 12.81
N LEU A 47 -18.42 -17.25 13.81
CA LEU A 47 -17.04 -17.70 13.90
C LEU A 47 -16.92 -19.21 13.71
N TYR A 48 -15.88 -19.65 13.05
CA TYR A 48 -15.52 -21.06 12.99
C TYR A 48 -15.20 -21.61 14.38
N SER A 49 -15.75 -22.77 14.72
CA SER A 49 -15.77 -23.34 16.08
C SER A 49 -14.61 -24.27 16.40
N GLY A 50 -13.75 -24.62 15.43
CA GLY A 50 -12.62 -25.53 15.66
C GLY A 50 -11.63 -24.96 16.69
N ALA A 51 -11.34 -25.70 17.74
CA ALA A 51 -10.46 -25.24 18.83
C ALA A 51 -9.04 -24.93 18.37
N GLU A 52 -8.55 -25.57 17.31
CA GLU A 52 -7.24 -25.36 16.72
C GLU A 52 -7.07 -23.97 16.09
N THR A 53 -8.18 -23.30 15.75
CA THR A 53 -8.14 -21.96 15.14
C THR A 53 -7.52 -20.91 16.04
N MET A 54 -7.65 -21.06 17.35
CA MET A 54 -7.09 -20.11 18.33
C MET A 54 -5.56 -20.06 18.28
N HIS A 55 -4.92 -21.04 17.62
CA HIS A 55 -3.47 -21.13 17.45
C HIS A 55 -3.01 -20.65 16.06
N LEU A 56 -3.94 -20.34 15.13
CA LEU A 56 -3.59 -19.85 13.81
C LEU A 56 -2.87 -18.50 13.91
N LYS A 57 -1.71 -18.41 13.28
CA LYS A 57 -0.87 -17.19 13.29
C LYS A 57 -0.86 -16.53 11.93
N ASN A 58 -0.43 -17.26 10.91
CA ASN A 58 -0.24 -16.78 9.55
C ASN A 58 -1.14 -17.57 8.63
N TYR A 59 -2.09 -16.91 8.00
CA TYR A 59 -3.03 -17.58 7.11
C TYR A 59 -3.70 -16.61 6.15
N ARG A 60 -4.26 -17.17 5.10
CA ARG A 60 -5.06 -16.48 4.09
C ARG A 60 -6.49 -17.00 4.15
N ILE A 61 -7.43 -16.07 4.00
CA ILE A 61 -8.86 -16.33 3.84
C ILE A 61 -9.24 -15.85 2.44
N ASP A 62 -9.81 -16.75 1.65
CA ASP A 62 -10.44 -16.45 0.37
C ASP A 62 -11.95 -16.70 0.51
N VAL A 63 -12.79 -15.79 0.01
CA VAL A 63 -14.25 -15.91 0.08
C VAL A 63 -14.90 -15.09 -1.03
N ASP A 64 -16.00 -15.59 -1.56
CA ASP A 64 -16.87 -14.83 -2.45
C ASP A 64 -18.01 -14.17 -1.65
N ILE A 65 -18.29 -12.91 -1.98
CA ILE A 65 -19.36 -12.09 -1.39
C ILE A 65 -20.33 -11.74 -2.50
N PHE A 66 -21.57 -12.15 -2.37
CA PHE A 66 -22.61 -11.95 -3.37
C PHE A 66 -23.59 -10.87 -2.94
N ASP A 67 -24.00 -10.04 -3.92
CA ASP A 67 -25.01 -8.99 -3.75
C ASP A 67 -24.71 -8.06 -2.56
N VAL A 68 -23.57 -7.39 -2.60
CA VAL A 68 -23.09 -6.51 -1.52
C VAL A 68 -24.07 -5.36 -1.29
N GLN A 69 -24.82 -5.40 -0.19
CA GLN A 69 -25.83 -4.40 0.17
C GLN A 69 -25.47 -3.61 1.44
N THR A 70 -24.52 -4.11 2.24
CA THR A 70 -24.17 -3.56 3.54
C THR A 70 -22.70 -3.75 3.85
N GLN A 71 -22.26 -3.23 5.00
CA GLN A 71 -20.92 -3.50 5.49
C GLN A 71 -20.77 -4.99 5.85
N CYS A 72 -19.94 -5.69 5.09
CA CYS A 72 -19.73 -7.13 5.22
C CYS A 72 -18.31 -7.52 4.90
N GLY A 73 -17.87 -8.65 5.44
CA GLY A 73 -16.53 -9.19 5.18
C GLY A 73 -16.12 -10.27 6.17
N VAL A 74 -14.81 -10.52 6.22
CA VAL A 74 -14.24 -11.60 7.03
C VAL A 74 -13.43 -11.09 8.20
N LEU A 75 -13.46 -11.85 9.28
CA LEU A 75 -12.66 -11.65 10.48
C LEU A 75 -11.43 -12.55 10.43
N ALA A 76 -10.30 -12.03 10.88
CA ALA A 76 -9.06 -12.78 11.05
C ALA A 76 -8.46 -12.52 12.42
N ARG A 77 -7.76 -13.53 12.98
CA ARG A 77 -7.19 -13.51 14.33
C ARG A 77 -8.22 -13.07 15.39
N CYS A 78 -9.45 -13.46 15.18
CA CYS A 78 -10.57 -13.14 16.05
C CYS A 78 -10.59 -14.07 17.25
N ASP A 79 -10.97 -13.51 18.40
CA ASP A 79 -11.11 -14.23 19.66
C ASP A 79 -12.58 -14.17 20.11
N ASP A 80 -13.21 -15.31 20.29
CA ASP A 80 -14.61 -15.46 20.69
C ASP A 80 -14.91 -14.87 22.08
N ALA A 81 -13.91 -14.84 22.97
CA ALA A 81 -14.05 -14.31 24.32
C ALA A 81 -14.55 -12.86 24.36
N PHE A 82 -14.41 -12.12 23.27
CA PHE A 82 -14.77 -10.71 23.15
C PHE A 82 -16.02 -10.42 22.33
N ILE A 83 -16.64 -11.42 21.73
CA ILE A 83 -17.92 -11.29 20.99
C ILE A 83 -19.07 -11.72 21.93
N ARG A 84 -19.13 -11.22 23.13
CA ARG A 84 -20.17 -11.59 24.09
C ARG A 84 -21.44 -10.76 23.93
N SER A 85 -22.53 -11.26 24.45
CA SER A 85 -23.84 -10.60 24.45
C SER A 85 -23.87 -9.28 25.22
N ASP A 86 -22.96 -9.11 26.19
CA ASP A 86 -22.78 -7.91 27.02
C ASP A 86 -21.77 -6.89 26.47
N ALA A 87 -21.03 -7.26 25.41
CA ALA A 87 -20.15 -6.33 24.72
C ALA A 87 -20.94 -5.33 23.86
N PRO A 88 -20.36 -4.15 23.53
CA PRO A 88 -20.96 -3.27 22.55
C PRO A 88 -21.36 -4.01 21.28
N SER A 89 -22.49 -3.64 20.66
CA SER A 89 -23.09 -4.35 19.53
C SER A 89 -22.16 -4.59 18.34
N ASN A 90 -21.06 -3.89 18.27
CA ASN A 90 -20.00 -4.00 17.24
C ASN A 90 -18.63 -4.44 17.79
N GLY A 91 -18.56 -4.83 19.08
CA GLY A 91 -17.31 -5.22 19.73
C GLY A 91 -16.77 -6.55 19.23
N PHE A 92 -15.49 -6.57 18.86
CA PHE A 92 -14.74 -7.78 18.57
C PHE A 92 -13.24 -7.53 18.83
N ARG A 93 -12.48 -8.59 18.84
CA ARG A 93 -11.03 -8.58 18.92
C ARG A 93 -10.48 -9.30 17.70
N GLY A 94 -9.58 -8.64 16.96
CA GLY A 94 -9.04 -9.18 15.72
C GLY A 94 -9.03 -8.17 14.58
N TYR A 95 -8.84 -8.67 13.39
CA TYR A 95 -8.82 -7.87 12.16
C TYR A 95 -10.07 -8.12 11.32
N TYR A 96 -10.47 -7.15 10.53
CA TYR A 96 -11.64 -7.21 9.69
C TYR A 96 -11.33 -6.66 8.30
N GLY A 97 -11.33 -7.53 7.29
CA GLY A 97 -11.31 -7.15 5.88
C GLY A 97 -12.74 -6.99 5.39
N PHE A 98 -13.14 -5.82 4.89
CA PHE A 98 -14.55 -5.54 4.64
C PHE A 98 -14.83 -4.52 3.56
N VAL A 99 -16.04 -4.60 3.00
CA VAL A 99 -16.66 -3.55 2.19
C VAL A 99 -17.51 -2.66 3.10
N GLY A 100 -17.44 -1.35 2.89
CA GLY A 100 -18.20 -0.36 3.65
C GLY A 100 -19.71 -0.37 3.37
N ALA A 101 -20.47 0.29 4.24
CA ALA A 101 -21.94 0.27 4.21
C ALA A 101 -22.57 0.80 2.91
N ASP A 102 -21.88 1.71 2.24
CA ASP A 102 -22.35 2.30 0.98
C ASP A 102 -21.79 1.58 -0.25
N ALA A 103 -21.06 0.47 -0.02
CA ALA A 103 -20.35 -0.32 -1.04
C ALA A 103 -19.40 0.51 -1.91
N ASP A 104 -18.88 1.61 -1.37
CA ASP A 104 -17.99 2.55 -2.03
C ASP A 104 -16.55 2.49 -1.49
N LYS A 105 -16.33 1.74 -0.41
CA LYS A 105 -15.03 1.63 0.25
C LYS A 105 -14.72 0.20 0.64
N CYS A 106 -13.47 -0.19 0.38
CA CYS A 106 -12.88 -1.39 0.94
C CYS A 106 -11.92 -1.00 2.06
N ALA A 107 -11.84 -1.77 3.13
CA ALA A 107 -10.96 -1.44 4.23
C ALA A 107 -10.43 -2.67 4.97
N ILE A 108 -9.28 -2.48 5.62
CA ILE A 108 -8.79 -3.32 6.71
C ILE A 108 -8.99 -2.53 8.00
N GLY A 109 -9.70 -3.10 8.95
CA GLY A 109 -9.88 -2.51 10.27
C GLY A 109 -9.53 -3.49 11.39
N TYR A 110 -9.55 -3.00 12.63
CA TYR A 110 -9.34 -3.86 13.78
C TYR A 110 -10.35 -3.56 14.89
N GLY A 111 -10.64 -4.57 15.66
CA GLY A 111 -11.43 -4.48 16.88
C GLY A 111 -10.54 -4.29 18.09
N ASN A 112 -10.97 -3.42 19.00
CA ASN A 112 -10.29 -3.14 20.26
C ASN A 112 -11.14 -3.67 21.42
N ALA A 113 -10.82 -4.88 21.87
CA ALA A 113 -11.50 -5.63 22.91
C ALA A 113 -12.19 -4.77 23.96
N GLY A 114 -13.37 -4.68 24.16
CA GLY A 114 -14.11 -3.92 25.17
C GLY A 114 -14.59 -2.52 24.75
N ASN A 115 -13.96 -1.88 23.80
CA ASN A 115 -14.38 -0.56 23.29
C ASN A 115 -14.98 -0.60 21.89
N GLY A 116 -15.12 -1.78 21.28
CA GLY A 116 -15.71 -1.97 19.95
C GLY A 116 -14.68 -1.74 18.84
N TRP A 117 -14.94 -0.76 17.98
CA TRP A 117 -14.11 -0.46 16.83
C TRP A 117 -12.82 0.27 17.21
N GLY A 118 -11.67 -0.29 16.84
CA GLY A 118 -10.36 0.31 17.09
C GLY A 118 -9.93 1.32 16.01
N GLY A 119 -10.40 1.14 14.78
CA GLY A 119 -10.08 2.01 13.65
C GLY A 119 -9.81 1.26 12.35
N ASN A 120 -9.56 2.02 11.29
CA ASN A 120 -9.06 1.48 10.03
C ASN A 120 -7.52 1.44 10.05
N ILE A 121 -6.96 0.34 9.60
CA ILE A 121 -5.52 0.18 9.35
C ILE A 121 -5.21 0.69 7.93
N SER A 122 -6.04 0.30 6.97
CA SER A 122 -5.94 0.74 5.58
C SER A 122 -7.33 0.92 4.98
N THR A 123 -7.50 1.89 4.10
CA THR A 123 -8.77 2.17 3.42
C THR A 123 -8.49 2.51 1.97
N GLY A 124 -9.21 1.89 1.06
CA GLY A 124 -9.23 2.18 -0.36
C GLY A 124 -10.63 2.55 -0.82
N ASP A 125 -10.72 3.40 -1.82
CA ASP A 125 -11.98 3.70 -2.49
C ASP A 125 -12.23 2.66 -3.57
N ALA A 126 -13.41 2.04 -3.54
CA ALA A 126 -13.84 1.11 -4.58
C ALA A 126 -14.66 1.91 -5.61
N TYR A 127 -13.97 2.64 -6.48
CA TYR A 127 -14.60 3.57 -7.43
C TYR A 127 -15.61 2.94 -8.38
N TYR A 128 -15.53 1.63 -8.56
CA TYR A 128 -16.39 0.88 -9.50
C TYR A 128 -17.35 -0.06 -8.79
N LEU A 129 -17.19 -0.26 -7.50
CA LEU A 129 -18.06 -1.13 -6.72
C LEU A 129 -19.41 -0.43 -6.50
N ARG A 130 -20.47 -1.13 -6.88
CA ARG A 130 -21.85 -0.70 -6.68
C ARG A 130 -22.59 -1.71 -5.82
N ARG A 131 -23.65 -1.25 -5.17
CA ARG A 131 -24.54 -2.17 -4.47
C ARG A 131 -25.07 -3.23 -5.45
N GLY A 132 -25.12 -4.47 -4.98
CA GLY A 132 -25.54 -5.61 -5.78
C GLY A 132 -24.40 -6.28 -6.56
N GLU A 133 -23.17 -5.76 -6.50
CA GLU A 133 -22.04 -6.42 -7.13
C GLU A 133 -21.51 -7.59 -6.30
N ASN A 134 -20.82 -8.50 -6.99
CA ASN A 134 -20.23 -9.68 -6.41
C ASN A 134 -18.71 -9.52 -6.36
N LEU A 135 -18.10 -9.87 -5.23
CA LEU A 135 -16.69 -9.72 -4.98
C LEU A 135 -16.03 -11.03 -4.56
N HIS A 136 -14.80 -11.21 -4.95
CA HIS A 136 -13.87 -12.11 -4.28
C HIS A 136 -13.01 -11.31 -3.31
N LEU A 137 -13.00 -11.70 -2.04
CA LEU A 137 -12.14 -11.12 -1.02
C LEU A 137 -11.04 -12.12 -0.65
N THR A 138 -9.80 -11.72 -0.84
CA THR A 138 -8.64 -12.38 -0.25
C THR A 138 -8.11 -11.56 0.90
N MET A 139 -8.06 -12.11 2.11
CA MET A 139 -7.46 -11.47 3.29
C MET A 139 -6.31 -12.34 3.81
N THR A 140 -5.13 -11.75 3.95
CA THR A 140 -3.94 -12.43 4.46
C THR A 140 -3.45 -11.76 5.74
N VAL A 141 -3.15 -12.55 6.77
CA VAL A 141 -2.50 -12.11 8.01
C VAL A 141 -1.18 -12.85 8.16
N PHE A 142 -0.07 -12.10 8.24
CA PHE A 142 1.26 -12.66 8.37
C PHE A 142 2.16 -11.76 9.24
N GLY A 143 2.67 -12.28 10.36
CA GLY A 143 3.39 -11.46 11.32
C GLY A 143 2.52 -10.28 11.79
N ASP A 144 2.97 -9.07 11.61
CA ASP A 144 2.21 -7.83 11.86
C ASP A 144 1.53 -7.26 10.61
N ARG A 145 1.71 -7.89 9.44
CA ARG A 145 1.18 -7.43 8.15
C ARG A 145 -0.19 -8.03 7.87
N ILE A 146 -1.05 -7.19 7.31
CA ILE A 146 -2.40 -7.56 6.89
C ILE A 146 -2.59 -7.06 5.47
N PHE A 147 -3.01 -7.96 4.58
CA PHE A 147 -3.32 -7.67 3.18
C PHE A 147 -4.78 -7.97 2.93
N ALA A 148 -5.44 -7.19 2.09
CA ALA A 148 -6.78 -7.49 1.60
C ALA A 148 -6.92 -7.05 0.14
N THR A 149 -7.34 -7.97 -0.71
CA THR A 149 -7.62 -7.70 -2.13
C THR A 149 -9.10 -7.99 -2.40
N PHE A 150 -9.76 -7.05 -3.04
CA PHE A 150 -11.16 -7.13 -3.41
C PHE A 150 -11.24 -7.15 -4.94
N THR A 151 -11.68 -8.26 -5.50
CA THR A 151 -11.79 -8.46 -6.95
C THR A 151 -13.24 -8.58 -7.35
N ASN A 152 -13.69 -7.84 -8.34
CA ASN A 152 -15.03 -7.94 -8.89
C ASN A 152 -15.18 -9.25 -9.67
N LEU A 153 -16.11 -10.11 -9.26
CA LEU A 153 -16.29 -11.44 -9.86
C LEU A 153 -16.80 -11.40 -11.30
N ALA A 154 -17.53 -10.34 -11.69
CA ALA A 154 -18.06 -10.23 -13.04
C ALA A 154 -17.03 -9.78 -14.06
N THR A 155 -16.08 -8.92 -13.63
CA THR A 155 -15.10 -8.30 -14.53
C THR A 155 -13.68 -8.84 -14.34
N GLY A 156 -13.38 -9.50 -13.22
CA GLY A 156 -12.04 -9.89 -12.80
C GLY A 156 -11.16 -8.71 -12.37
N ARG A 157 -11.70 -7.49 -12.33
CA ARG A 157 -10.97 -6.28 -11.94
C ARG A 157 -10.73 -6.23 -10.43
N ILE A 158 -9.54 -5.83 -10.03
CA ILE A 158 -9.24 -5.49 -8.64
C ILE A 158 -9.84 -4.11 -8.33
N GLU A 159 -10.81 -4.09 -7.42
CA GLU A 159 -11.46 -2.86 -6.96
C GLU A 159 -10.65 -2.16 -5.86
N ALA A 160 -9.95 -2.94 -5.04
CA ALA A 160 -9.01 -2.43 -4.06
C ALA A 160 -7.96 -3.48 -3.70
N SER A 161 -6.72 -3.04 -3.51
CA SER A 161 -5.63 -3.83 -2.95
C SER A 161 -5.04 -3.04 -1.78
N LEU A 162 -5.18 -3.58 -0.58
CA LEU A 162 -4.90 -2.90 0.67
C LEU A 162 -3.79 -3.63 1.41
N VAL A 163 -2.92 -2.86 2.01
CA VAL A 163 -1.88 -3.37 2.90
C VAL A 163 -1.77 -2.49 4.13
N GLY A 164 -1.47 -3.12 5.25
CA GLY A 164 -1.25 -2.41 6.50
C GLY A 164 -0.51 -3.25 7.52
N ALA A 165 -0.07 -2.62 8.58
CA ALA A 165 0.64 -3.26 9.67
C ALA A 165 -0.05 -2.99 11.00
N ASN A 166 -0.27 -4.04 11.78
CA ASN A 166 -0.76 -3.96 13.15
C ASN A 166 -0.43 -5.25 13.91
N GLY A 167 0.43 -5.16 14.90
CA GLY A 167 0.88 -6.29 15.71
C GLY A 167 0.04 -6.56 16.96
N ALA A 168 -1.13 -5.92 17.14
CA ALA A 168 -1.95 -6.07 18.35
C ALA A 168 -2.45 -7.51 18.54
N TRP A 169 -2.78 -8.19 17.45
CA TRP A 169 -3.30 -9.56 17.47
C TRP A 169 -2.40 -10.47 16.64
N THR A 170 -1.71 -11.41 17.27
CA THR A 170 -0.71 -12.28 16.65
C THR A 170 -1.24 -13.65 16.28
N ARG A 171 -2.44 -14.03 16.75
CA ARG A 171 -3.11 -15.31 16.52
C ARG A 171 -4.60 -15.23 16.81
N GLY A 172 -5.36 -16.19 16.33
CA GLY A 172 -6.79 -16.34 16.58
C GLY A 172 -7.54 -16.90 15.39
N GLY A 173 -8.83 -17.11 15.58
CA GLY A 173 -9.74 -17.71 14.61
C GLY A 173 -10.15 -16.78 13.47
N PHE A 174 -11.06 -17.30 12.66
CA PHE A 174 -11.65 -16.60 11.52
C PHE A 174 -13.18 -16.72 11.51
N GLY A 175 -13.81 -15.89 10.71
CA GLY A 175 -15.26 -15.92 10.57
C GLY A 175 -15.81 -14.77 9.74
N PHE A 176 -17.09 -14.52 9.92
CA PHE A 176 -17.83 -13.51 9.16
C PHE A 176 -18.37 -12.43 10.07
N ARG A 177 -18.45 -11.23 9.52
CA ARG A 177 -19.14 -10.11 10.15
C ARG A 177 -19.96 -9.36 9.14
N MET A 178 -21.21 -9.07 9.53
CA MET A 178 -22.08 -8.10 8.85
C MET A 178 -22.51 -7.03 9.81
N ARG A 179 -22.65 -5.78 9.34
CA ARG A 179 -22.98 -4.65 10.19
C ARG A 179 -24.10 -3.80 9.61
N ASN A 180 -25.07 -3.45 10.44
CA ASN A 180 -26.06 -2.44 10.14
C ASN A 180 -25.48 -1.06 10.47
N LYS A 181 -25.27 -0.20 9.47
CA LYS A 181 -24.77 1.15 9.67
C LYS A 181 -25.83 2.18 9.30
N TYR A 182 -25.91 3.27 10.08
CA TYR A 182 -26.82 4.39 9.85
C TYR A 182 -28.33 4.12 9.98
N GLY A 183 -28.73 3.19 10.85
CA GLY A 183 -30.15 2.92 11.12
C GLY A 183 -30.95 2.43 9.92
N LYS A 184 -30.29 2.03 8.86
CA LYS A 184 -30.95 1.35 7.74
C LYS A 184 -31.01 -0.12 8.08
N THR A 185 -32.20 -0.71 7.93
CA THR A 185 -32.35 -2.14 7.96
C THR A 185 -31.31 -2.74 7.03
N VAL A 186 -30.41 -3.53 7.56
CA VAL A 186 -29.48 -4.30 6.76
C VAL A 186 -30.33 -5.04 5.74
N ALA A 187 -29.86 -5.16 4.55
CA ALA A 187 -30.45 -6.06 3.57
C ALA A 187 -30.24 -7.51 4.03
N VAL A 188 -30.85 -7.84 5.18
CA VAL A 188 -30.92 -9.18 5.74
C VAL A 188 -31.45 -10.07 4.65
N GLY A 189 -30.73 -11.13 4.32
CA GLY A 189 -31.10 -12.06 3.28
C GLY A 189 -30.77 -11.65 1.84
N ASN A 190 -30.04 -10.54 1.64
CA ASN A 190 -29.60 -10.14 0.30
C ASN A 190 -28.10 -10.35 0.07
N THR A 191 -27.25 -10.06 1.05
CA THR A 191 -25.81 -10.35 0.94
C THR A 191 -25.52 -11.78 1.42
N ALA A 192 -24.75 -12.53 0.64
CA ALA A 192 -24.35 -13.90 0.95
C ALA A 192 -22.84 -14.09 0.83
N PHE A 193 -22.34 -15.16 1.49
CA PHE A 193 -20.96 -15.62 1.34
C PHE A 193 -20.94 -17.03 0.75
N ASP A 194 -19.86 -17.31 -0.01
CA ASP A 194 -19.63 -18.61 -0.63
C ASP A 194 -18.13 -18.88 -0.81
N ASN A 195 -17.78 -20.12 -1.15
CA ASN A 195 -16.43 -20.52 -1.53
C ASN A 195 -15.37 -20.12 -0.49
N LEU A 196 -15.68 -20.28 0.80
CA LEU A 196 -14.72 -20.01 1.88
C LEU A 196 -13.54 -20.98 1.80
N ARG A 197 -12.34 -20.44 1.79
CA ARG A 197 -11.10 -21.20 1.88
C ARG A 197 -10.14 -20.54 2.85
N VAL A 198 -9.62 -21.32 3.80
CA VAL A 198 -8.59 -20.85 4.76
C VAL A 198 -7.34 -21.69 4.61
N THR A 199 -6.24 -21.04 4.32
CA THR A 199 -4.94 -21.68 4.08
C THR A 199 -3.91 -21.15 5.07
N VAL A 200 -3.29 -22.05 5.85
CA VAL A 200 -2.10 -21.68 6.64
C VAL A 200 -0.95 -21.41 5.67
N ILE A 201 -0.26 -20.31 5.89
CA ILE A 201 0.82 -19.85 5.03
C ILE A 201 2.12 -19.72 5.82
N ASP A 202 3.21 -19.92 5.12
CA ASP A 202 4.56 -19.51 5.47
C ASP A 202 4.95 -18.28 4.62
N GLU A 203 6.19 -17.88 4.67
CA GLU A 203 6.67 -16.73 3.88
C GLU A 203 6.45 -16.91 2.37
N SER A 204 6.44 -18.14 1.87
CA SER A 204 6.18 -18.43 0.45
C SER A 204 4.70 -18.21 0.05
N GLY A 205 3.79 -18.23 1.01
CA GLY A 205 2.36 -17.96 0.80
C GLY A 205 1.97 -16.49 0.92
N LEU A 206 2.91 -15.59 1.13
CA LEU A 206 2.66 -14.15 1.01
C LEU A 206 2.36 -13.80 -0.45
N PRO A 207 1.56 -12.76 -0.70
CA PRO A 207 1.26 -12.30 -2.06
C PRO A 207 2.50 -11.98 -2.91
N THR A 208 3.67 -12.00 -2.31
CA THR A 208 4.94 -11.55 -2.85
C THR A 208 5.76 -12.60 -3.58
N ALA A 209 5.61 -13.89 -3.29
CA ALA A 209 6.64 -14.85 -3.71
C ALA A 209 6.32 -15.60 -5.00
N GLU A 210 5.07 -15.90 -5.30
CA GLU A 210 4.73 -16.82 -6.40
C GLU A 210 4.46 -16.17 -7.76
N ASN A 211 4.41 -14.84 -7.82
CA ASN A 211 4.08 -14.11 -9.03
C ASN A 211 5.21 -13.19 -9.53
N ARG A 212 6.46 -13.60 -9.49
CA ARG A 212 7.52 -13.00 -10.29
C ARG A 212 7.22 -13.27 -11.77
N SER A 213 6.20 -12.58 -12.29
CA SER A 213 5.70 -12.80 -13.64
C SER A 213 6.30 -11.85 -14.66
N ILE A 214 7.10 -10.88 -14.19
CA ILE A 214 7.78 -9.91 -15.03
C ILE A 214 9.23 -10.38 -15.11
N GLY A 215 9.55 -11.10 -16.19
CA GLY A 215 10.93 -11.46 -16.48
C GLY A 215 11.76 -10.22 -16.79
N HIS A 216 13.04 -10.21 -16.47
CA HIS A 216 13.95 -9.14 -16.86
C HIS A 216 14.50 -9.37 -18.27
N ILE A 217 14.67 -8.30 -19.04
CA ILE A 217 15.33 -8.29 -20.35
C ILE A 217 16.59 -7.43 -20.23
N ASP A 218 17.74 -8.07 -20.22
CA ASP A 218 19.02 -7.38 -20.33
C ASP A 218 19.31 -7.07 -21.82
N ASN A 219 19.35 -5.79 -22.15
CA ASN A 219 19.66 -5.28 -23.48
C ASN A 219 21.06 -4.63 -23.58
N ASN A 220 21.89 -4.80 -22.54
CA ASN A 220 23.22 -4.21 -22.39
C ASN A 220 23.23 -2.66 -22.26
N VAL A 221 22.09 -2.05 -22.00
CA VAL A 221 21.94 -0.64 -21.64
C VAL A 221 21.36 -0.59 -20.23
N THR A 222 21.80 0.35 -19.41
CA THR A 222 21.18 0.52 -18.07
C THR A 222 19.84 1.24 -18.22
N ASP A 223 18.75 0.51 -18.07
CA ASP A 223 17.39 1.03 -18.15
C ASP A 223 16.87 1.49 -16.79
N VAL A 224 16.47 2.75 -16.71
CA VAL A 224 16.03 3.42 -15.49
C VAL A 224 14.58 3.81 -15.59
N LEU A 225 13.75 3.24 -14.72
CA LEU A 225 12.32 3.54 -14.67
C LEU A 225 12.00 4.38 -13.43
N PHE A 226 11.39 5.54 -13.62
CA PHE A 226 10.77 6.32 -12.56
C PHE A 226 9.29 5.97 -12.44
N ILE A 227 8.85 5.60 -11.24
CA ILE A 227 7.45 5.40 -10.90
C ILE A 227 7.04 6.44 -9.86
N GLY A 228 6.08 7.30 -10.22
CA GLY A 228 5.67 8.38 -9.32
C GLY A 228 4.52 9.21 -9.85
N ASN A 229 4.33 10.38 -9.26
CA ASN A 229 3.22 11.27 -9.60
C ASN A 229 3.70 12.65 -10.08
N SER A 230 2.86 13.67 -9.94
CA SER A 230 3.19 15.03 -10.39
C SER A 230 4.49 15.59 -9.82
N TYR A 231 4.93 15.15 -8.67
CA TYR A 231 6.23 15.55 -8.11
C TYR A 231 7.43 15.01 -8.90
N THR A 232 7.23 13.98 -9.70
CA THR A 232 8.23 13.43 -10.61
C THR A 232 8.18 14.13 -11.98
N TYR A 233 7.00 14.35 -12.55
CA TYR A 233 6.91 14.82 -13.94
C TYR A 233 6.81 16.35 -14.12
N VAL A 234 6.41 17.13 -13.11
CA VAL A 234 6.12 18.58 -13.30
C VAL A 234 7.28 19.37 -13.90
N ASN A 235 8.52 19.07 -13.54
CA ASN A 235 9.69 19.69 -14.16
C ASN A 235 10.53 18.68 -14.94
N ASN A 236 9.93 17.54 -15.31
CA ASN A 236 10.62 16.44 -15.98
C ASN A 236 11.91 16.01 -15.26
N LEU A 237 11.78 15.68 -13.98
CA LEU A 237 12.90 15.26 -13.13
C LEU A 237 13.76 14.14 -13.75
N PRO A 238 13.17 13.09 -14.40
CA PRO A 238 13.97 12.08 -15.09
C PRO A 238 14.90 12.64 -16.17
N SER A 239 14.42 13.61 -16.99
CA SER A 239 15.30 14.27 -17.98
C SER A 239 16.46 15.02 -17.34
N MET A 240 16.25 15.67 -16.19
CA MET A 240 17.35 16.34 -15.48
C MET A 240 18.42 15.35 -15.05
N VAL A 241 18.00 14.17 -14.55
CA VAL A 241 18.94 13.10 -14.18
C VAL A 241 19.64 12.55 -15.43
N PHE A 242 18.90 12.32 -16.51
CA PHE A 242 19.45 11.88 -17.79
C PHE A 242 20.55 12.83 -18.31
N GLU A 243 20.29 14.13 -18.34
CA GLU A 243 21.29 15.12 -18.76
C GLU A 243 22.58 15.04 -17.93
N MET A 244 22.46 14.80 -16.62
CA MET A 244 23.61 14.62 -15.73
C MET A 244 24.37 13.32 -16.05
N THR A 245 23.66 12.23 -16.36
CA THR A 245 24.31 10.96 -16.75
C THR A 245 25.05 11.09 -18.08
N VAL A 246 24.44 11.76 -19.08
CA VAL A 246 25.09 12.02 -20.36
C VAL A 246 26.36 12.87 -20.17
N ALA A 247 26.29 13.95 -19.39
CA ALA A 247 27.44 14.80 -19.10
C ALA A 247 28.56 14.05 -18.37
N ALA A 248 28.22 13.04 -17.58
CA ALA A 248 29.16 12.20 -16.87
C ALA A 248 29.70 11.01 -17.70
N GLY A 249 29.19 10.81 -18.92
CA GLY A 249 29.55 9.68 -19.78
C GLY A 249 28.98 8.33 -19.32
N VAL A 250 27.88 8.36 -18.58
CA VAL A 250 27.14 7.15 -18.17
C VAL A 250 26.12 6.81 -19.26
N ASP A 251 26.21 5.60 -19.77
CA ASP A 251 25.25 5.08 -20.77
C ASP A 251 24.04 4.50 -20.05
N ALA A 252 22.91 5.20 -20.13
CA ALA A 252 21.67 4.81 -19.50
C ALA A 252 20.47 5.37 -20.27
N SER A 253 19.40 4.59 -20.35
CA SER A 253 18.11 5.01 -20.87
C SER A 253 17.14 5.30 -19.74
N PHE A 254 16.17 6.20 -19.97
CA PHE A 254 15.27 6.66 -18.94
C PHE A 254 13.81 6.59 -19.39
N ALA A 255 12.99 5.96 -18.60
CA ALA A 255 11.55 5.91 -18.76
C ALA A 255 10.84 6.44 -17.50
N MET A 256 9.59 6.84 -17.65
CA MET A 256 8.77 7.31 -16.55
C MET A 256 7.34 6.77 -16.70
N PHE A 257 6.86 6.10 -15.66
CA PHE A 257 5.46 5.73 -15.50
C PHE A 257 4.88 6.56 -14.34
N ALA A 258 4.20 7.66 -14.67
CA ALA A 258 3.78 8.63 -13.67
C ALA A 258 2.38 9.20 -13.97
N ASN A 259 1.50 9.17 -12.96
CA ASN A 259 0.15 9.68 -13.04
C ASN A 259 -0.13 10.72 -11.95
N GLY A 260 -0.88 11.78 -12.31
CA GLY A 260 -1.18 12.87 -11.38
C GLY A 260 -2.00 12.42 -10.18
N GLY A 261 -1.45 12.65 -8.96
CA GLY A 261 -2.13 12.30 -7.72
C GLY A 261 -2.07 10.83 -7.31
N TYR A 262 -1.46 9.95 -8.12
CA TYR A 262 -1.29 8.54 -7.77
C TYR A 262 -0.33 8.37 -6.59
N SER A 263 -0.65 7.40 -5.75
CA SER A 263 0.27 6.78 -4.81
C SER A 263 0.80 5.46 -5.38
N LEU A 264 1.75 4.83 -4.70
CA LEU A 264 2.25 3.52 -5.11
C LEU A 264 1.19 2.41 -5.06
N ARG A 265 0.10 2.62 -4.31
CA ARG A 265 -1.06 1.73 -4.30
C ARG A 265 -1.71 1.64 -5.68
N GLU A 266 -2.05 2.77 -6.28
CA GLU A 266 -2.72 2.81 -7.58
C GLU A 266 -1.84 2.16 -8.66
N PHE A 267 -0.53 2.38 -8.62
CA PHE A 267 0.41 1.70 -9.54
C PHE A 267 0.42 0.18 -9.34
N TYR A 268 0.38 -0.28 -8.10
CA TYR A 268 0.25 -1.72 -7.83
C TYR A 268 -1.07 -2.28 -8.34
N GLU A 269 -2.18 -1.57 -8.15
CA GLU A 269 -3.51 -1.95 -8.65
C GLU A 269 -3.53 -2.00 -10.19
N ASP A 270 -2.93 -1.03 -10.88
CA ASP A 270 -2.80 -1.03 -12.35
C ASP A 270 -2.01 -2.25 -12.83
N LEU A 271 -0.90 -2.57 -12.18
CA LEU A 271 -0.12 -3.77 -12.50
C LEU A 271 -0.94 -5.06 -12.28
N GLN A 272 -1.71 -5.15 -11.19
CA GLN A 272 -2.58 -6.30 -10.91
C GLN A 272 -3.71 -6.41 -11.95
N ASN A 273 -4.24 -5.28 -12.42
CA ASN A 273 -5.26 -5.23 -13.46
C ASN A 273 -4.71 -5.48 -14.88
N GLY A 274 -3.43 -5.76 -15.01
CA GLY A 274 -2.81 -6.18 -16.26
C GLY A 274 -2.37 -5.04 -17.16
N ASP A 275 -2.03 -3.86 -16.59
CA ASP A 275 -1.46 -2.76 -17.36
C ASP A 275 -0.22 -3.23 -18.14
N ALA A 276 -0.34 -3.27 -19.47
CA ALA A 276 0.67 -3.84 -20.34
C ALA A 276 1.88 -2.91 -20.50
N GLU A 277 1.67 -1.60 -20.47
CA GLU A 277 2.72 -0.60 -20.60
C GLU A 277 3.61 -0.60 -19.37
N MET A 278 3.00 -0.52 -18.18
CA MET A 278 3.74 -0.61 -16.91
C MET A 278 4.51 -1.93 -16.80
N LYS A 279 3.88 -3.04 -17.20
CA LYS A 279 4.52 -4.36 -17.16
C LYS A 279 5.74 -4.44 -18.07
N GLU A 280 5.68 -3.88 -19.27
CA GLU A 280 6.80 -3.88 -20.20
C GLU A 280 7.94 -2.97 -19.71
N MET A 281 7.63 -1.76 -19.23
CA MET A 281 8.63 -0.87 -18.64
C MET A 281 9.35 -1.51 -17.44
N LEU A 282 8.61 -2.21 -16.58
CA LEU A 282 9.19 -2.92 -15.43
C LEU A 282 10.06 -4.11 -15.84
N ARG A 283 9.75 -4.71 -16.99
CA ARG A 283 10.47 -5.85 -17.54
C ARG A 283 11.85 -5.45 -18.11
N GLU A 284 11.94 -4.25 -18.65
CA GLU A 284 13.18 -3.69 -19.21
C GLU A 284 14.07 -3.05 -18.14
N ALA A 285 13.49 -2.62 -17.00
CA ALA A 285 14.18 -1.84 -16.00
C ALA A 285 15.27 -2.61 -15.26
N ASP A 286 16.50 -2.07 -15.23
CA ASP A 286 17.60 -2.48 -14.34
C ASP A 286 17.54 -1.73 -13.00
N ILE A 287 16.99 -0.51 -13.04
CA ILE A 287 16.86 0.38 -11.91
C ILE A 287 15.44 0.92 -11.86
N VAL A 288 14.77 0.75 -10.72
CA VAL A 288 13.46 1.36 -10.48
C VAL A 288 13.56 2.38 -9.35
N ILE A 289 13.13 3.61 -9.62
CA ILE A 289 13.14 4.72 -8.68
C ILE A 289 11.70 5.08 -8.34
N PHE A 290 11.26 4.71 -7.15
CA PHE A 290 9.92 4.97 -6.66
C PHE A 290 9.82 6.36 -6.02
N GLN A 291 8.71 7.04 -6.30
CA GLN A 291 8.32 8.27 -5.61
C GLN A 291 6.88 8.16 -5.12
N ASP A 292 6.62 8.61 -3.92
CA ASP A 292 5.27 8.65 -3.40
C ASP A 292 4.92 10.02 -2.80
N TYR A 293 3.64 10.25 -2.62
CA TYR A 293 3.03 11.52 -2.19
C TYR A 293 3.42 11.98 -0.78
N GLY A 294 4.24 11.25 -0.06
CA GLY A 294 4.88 11.72 1.18
C GLY A 294 3.98 11.86 2.40
N GLY A 295 2.78 11.28 2.38
CA GLY A 295 1.85 11.34 3.52
C GLY A 295 1.78 10.07 4.36
N ALA A 296 2.09 8.92 3.80
CA ALA A 296 1.90 7.62 4.46
C ALA A 296 3.11 6.71 4.23
N THR A 297 4.15 6.97 4.91
CA THR A 297 5.49 6.41 4.67
C THR A 297 5.63 4.93 4.88
N THR A 298 4.93 4.37 5.86
CA THR A 298 4.88 2.93 6.10
C THR A 298 4.19 2.18 4.95
N TYR A 299 3.10 2.74 4.44
CA TYR A 299 2.35 2.12 3.34
C TYR A 299 3.10 2.15 2.01
N SER A 300 3.90 3.19 1.74
CA SER A 300 4.75 3.24 0.55
C SER A 300 5.72 2.07 0.51
N ALA A 301 6.34 1.72 1.63
CA ALA A 301 7.27 0.59 1.71
C ALA A 301 6.56 -0.75 1.44
N ASP A 302 5.36 -0.93 1.95
CA ASP A 302 4.57 -2.15 1.72
C ASP A 302 4.19 -2.31 0.23
N TYR A 303 3.82 -1.22 -0.46
CA TYR A 303 3.55 -1.26 -1.91
C TYR A 303 4.82 -1.42 -2.74
N ILE A 304 5.95 -0.86 -2.30
CA ILE A 304 7.25 -1.13 -2.93
C ILE A 304 7.59 -2.62 -2.80
N GLU A 305 7.34 -3.25 -1.65
CA GLU A 305 7.51 -4.69 -1.49
C GLU A 305 6.66 -5.47 -2.50
N LEU A 306 5.37 -5.12 -2.62
CA LEU A 306 4.45 -5.78 -3.54
C LEU A 306 4.86 -5.60 -5.01
N LEU A 307 5.31 -4.41 -5.40
CA LEU A 307 5.84 -4.16 -6.74
C LEU A 307 7.16 -4.90 -6.97
N ALA A 308 8.09 -4.82 -6.02
CA ALA A 308 9.39 -5.46 -6.07
C ALA A 308 9.30 -6.99 -6.17
N SER A 309 8.30 -7.58 -5.53
CA SER A 309 8.07 -9.04 -5.60
C SER A 309 7.77 -9.56 -7.00
N ARG A 310 7.36 -8.65 -7.91
CA ARG A 310 7.07 -8.97 -9.31
C ARG A 310 8.30 -8.85 -10.21
N LEU A 311 9.36 -8.24 -9.71
CA LEU A 311 10.59 -7.94 -10.45
C LEU A 311 11.65 -9.03 -10.26
N ASP A 312 12.59 -9.09 -11.20
CA ASP A 312 13.77 -9.91 -11.04
C ASP A 312 14.65 -9.38 -9.90
N PRO A 313 15.28 -10.24 -9.08
CA PRO A 313 16.17 -9.83 -8.00
C PRO A 313 17.39 -9.00 -8.42
N CYS A 314 17.76 -9.00 -9.70
CA CYS A 314 18.86 -8.17 -10.21
C CYS A 314 18.49 -6.69 -10.30
N VAL A 315 17.18 -6.35 -10.33
CA VAL A 315 16.70 -4.98 -10.42
C VAL A 315 17.03 -4.20 -9.15
N LYS A 316 17.70 -3.07 -9.30
CA LYS A 316 18.06 -2.21 -8.18
C LYS A 316 16.91 -1.27 -7.83
N LEU A 317 16.57 -1.18 -6.57
CA LEU A 317 15.43 -0.43 -6.09
C LEU A 317 15.86 0.80 -5.29
N TYR A 318 15.27 1.94 -5.64
CA TYR A 318 15.47 3.22 -4.97
C TYR A 318 14.12 3.84 -4.62
N PHE A 319 14.10 4.62 -3.53
CA PHE A 319 12.91 5.37 -3.12
C PHE A 319 13.29 6.79 -2.73
N TYR A 320 12.59 7.80 -3.29
CA TYR A 320 12.71 9.18 -2.83
C TYR A 320 11.35 9.74 -2.36
N PRO A 321 11.24 10.09 -1.08
CA PRO A 321 9.99 10.47 -0.44
C PRO A 321 9.67 11.97 -0.56
N TYR A 322 10.03 12.62 -1.65
CA TYR A 322 9.84 14.03 -1.95
C TYR A 322 10.39 14.95 -0.84
N LYS A 323 9.54 15.68 -0.10
CA LYS A 323 9.94 16.68 0.90
C LYS A 323 9.55 16.35 2.34
N ASN A 324 8.95 15.20 2.59
CA ASN A 324 8.50 14.83 3.94
C ASN A 324 9.68 14.38 4.80
N ALA A 325 10.06 15.19 5.79
CA ALA A 325 11.26 14.96 6.62
C ALA A 325 11.20 13.69 7.49
N THR A 326 10.02 13.18 7.81
CA THR A 326 9.86 11.95 8.62
C THR A 326 9.81 10.69 7.75
N ALA A 327 9.51 10.85 6.46
CA ALA A 327 9.32 9.77 5.52
C ALA A 327 10.56 8.88 5.32
N PRO A 328 11.80 9.41 5.19
CA PRO A 328 12.96 8.59 4.91
C PRO A 328 13.23 7.55 5.99
N ARG A 329 13.09 7.92 7.25
CA ARG A 329 13.36 7.02 8.38
C ARG A 329 12.34 5.91 8.50
N ALA A 330 11.04 6.26 8.50
CA ALA A 330 9.98 5.27 8.60
C ALA A 330 9.99 4.29 7.40
N ALA A 331 10.31 4.77 6.19
CA ALA A 331 10.46 3.90 5.03
C ALA A 331 11.69 2.99 5.17
N LEU A 332 12.83 3.51 5.62
CA LEU A 332 14.04 2.70 5.81
C LEU A 332 13.83 1.62 6.86
N ASP A 333 13.30 1.98 8.04
CA ASP A 333 13.01 1.00 9.10
C ASP A 333 12.09 -0.10 8.55
N ARG A 334 11.07 0.26 7.79
CA ARG A 334 10.16 -0.70 7.17
C ARG A 334 10.83 -1.57 6.10
N PHE A 335 11.71 -1.02 5.26
CA PHE A 335 12.46 -1.82 4.29
C PHE A 335 13.40 -2.82 4.97
N ILE A 336 14.02 -2.43 6.09
CA ILE A 336 14.84 -3.33 6.92
C ILE A 336 13.98 -4.45 7.49
N ASP A 337 12.83 -4.13 8.08
CA ASP A 337 11.89 -5.10 8.64
C ASP A 337 11.38 -6.11 7.60
N LEU A 338 11.19 -5.64 6.36
CA LEU A 338 10.76 -6.45 5.24
C LEU A 338 11.92 -7.19 4.54
N GLY A 339 13.17 -6.90 4.91
CA GLY A 339 14.35 -7.47 4.23
C GLY A 339 14.50 -7.00 2.77
N LEU A 340 13.95 -5.84 2.41
CA LEU A 340 13.99 -5.31 1.05
C LEU A 340 15.28 -4.50 0.80
N PRO A 341 16.03 -4.80 -0.27
CA PRO A 341 17.26 -4.07 -0.61
C PRO A 341 16.94 -2.74 -1.33
N VAL A 342 16.17 -1.86 -0.70
CA VAL A 342 15.80 -0.54 -1.25
C VAL A 342 16.71 0.54 -0.69
N THR A 343 17.33 1.32 -1.57
CA THR A 343 18.11 2.49 -1.18
C THR A 343 17.20 3.71 -1.07
N VAL A 344 17.16 4.33 0.11
CA VAL A 344 16.39 5.57 0.32
C VAL A 344 17.22 6.78 -0.05
N ILE A 345 16.75 7.58 -1.01
CA ILE A 345 17.37 8.85 -1.41
C ILE A 345 16.79 9.96 -0.52
N ARG A 346 17.65 10.61 0.24
CA ARG A 346 17.29 11.51 1.34
C ARG A 346 16.92 12.93 0.86
N THR A 347 16.04 13.03 -0.14
CA THR A 347 15.58 14.33 -0.70
C THR A 347 14.96 15.26 0.34
N PRO A 348 14.20 14.80 1.34
CA PRO A 348 13.70 15.68 2.39
C PRO A 348 14.81 16.29 3.26
N ASP A 349 15.88 15.55 3.55
CA ASP A 349 16.99 16.07 4.36
C ASP A 349 17.73 17.18 3.60
N LEU A 350 17.94 16.99 2.28
CA LEU A 350 18.50 18.02 1.42
C LEU A 350 17.58 19.25 1.39
N TYR A 351 16.27 19.07 1.16
CA TYR A 351 15.31 20.16 1.15
C TYR A 351 15.29 20.95 2.47
N GLN A 352 15.20 20.27 3.60
CA GLN A 352 15.15 20.92 4.91
C GLN A 352 16.45 21.67 5.22
N SER A 353 17.61 21.11 4.88
CA SER A 353 18.90 21.77 5.11
C SER A 353 19.05 23.05 4.30
N THR A 354 18.62 23.04 3.03
CA THR A 354 18.68 24.21 2.15
C THR A 354 17.60 25.24 2.50
N LEU A 355 16.37 24.82 2.83
CA LEU A 355 15.28 25.70 3.25
C LEU A 355 15.65 26.52 4.49
N THR A 356 16.32 25.88 5.46
CA THR A 356 16.71 26.52 6.71
C THR A 356 17.79 27.60 6.50
N LYS A 357 18.69 27.37 5.57
CA LYS A 357 19.86 28.24 5.36
C LYS A 357 19.63 29.34 4.34
N TYR A 358 18.87 29.06 3.29
CA TYR A 358 18.70 29.97 2.15
C TYR A 358 17.25 30.37 1.95
N LYS A 359 17.00 31.63 1.65
CA LYS A 359 15.65 32.19 1.38
C LYS A 359 15.29 32.03 -0.10
N VAL A 360 15.32 30.79 -0.60
CA VAL A 360 14.94 30.47 -1.98
C VAL A 360 13.49 30.00 -2.03
N ASN A 361 12.76 30.43 -3.05
CA ASN A 361 11.40 29.90 -3.29
C ASN A 361 11.49 28.54 -3.98
N TYR A 362 11.35 27.47 -3.21
CA TYR A 362 11.46 26.10 -3.70
C TYR A 362 10.17 25.49 -4.22
N LEU A 363 9.02 26.09 -3.87
CA LEU A 363 7.71 25.51 -4.15
C LEU A 363 6.86 26.46 -4.98
N MET A 364 6.06 25.91 -5.90
CA MET A 364 5.04 26.63 -6.64
C MET A 364 3.93 27.10 -5.68
N ASN A 365 3.26 28.17 -6.04
CA ASN A 365 2.09 28.66 -5.27
C ASN A 365 0.81 28.03 -5.81
N ASP A 366 0.79 26.69 -5.83
CA ASP A 366 -0.37 25.89 -6.17
C ASP A 366 -0.85 25.07 -4.96
N GLY A 367 -2.01 24.44 -5.03
CA GLY A 367 -2.56 23.63 -3.94
C GLY A 367 -1.63 22.52 -3.50
N PRO A 368 -1.11 21.69 -4.41
CA PRO A 368 -0.21 20.57 -4.11
C PRO A 368 1.18 20.99 -3.64
N LYS A 369 1.59 22.25 -3.87
CA LYS A 369 2.96 22.72 -3.60
C LYS A 369 4.02 21.94 -4.39
N HIS A 370 3.82 21.91 -5.71
CA HIS A 370 4.80 21.30 -6.62
C HIS A 370 6.19 21.97 -6.51
N PRO A 371 7.26 21.24 -6.88
CA PRO A 371 8.60 21.82 -6.83
C PRO A 371 8.78 22.91 -7.90
N GLN A 372 9.44 24.00 -7.55
CA GLN A 372 10.05 24.88 -8.54
C GLN A 372 11.18 24.15 -9.26
N PRO A 373 11.57 24.56 -10.49
CA PRO A 373 12.64 23.91 -11.23
C PRO A 373 13.94 23.77 -10.44
N ILE A 374 14.29 24.75 -9.62
CA ILE A 374 15.49 24.69 -8.76
C ILE A 374 15.42 23.51 -7.77
N LEU A 375 14.28 23.25 -7.15
CA LEU A 375 14.15 22.10 -6.21
C LEU A 375 14.22 20.77 -6.94
N SER A 376 13.59 20.65 -8.11
CA SER A 376 13.71 19.44 -8.94
C SER A 376 15.18 19.21 -9.37
N HIS A 377 15.90 20.27 -9.69
CA HIS A 377 17.34 20.18 -10.02
C HIS A 377 18.15 19.66 -8.82
N LEU A 378 17.93 20.17 -7.62
CA LEU A 378 18.60 19.68 -6.40
C LEU A 378 18.32 18.19 -6.15
N PHE A 379 17.06 17.77 -6.36
CA PHE A 379 16.69 16.36 -6.23
C PHE A 379 17.31 15.50 -7.34
N ALA A 380 17.38 16.01 -8.58
CA ALA A 380 18.06 15.33 -9.68
C ALA A 380 19.54 15.12 -9.39
N MET A 381 20.23 16.15 -8.85
CA MET A 381 21.63 16.03 -8.41
C MET A 381 21.81 14.94 -7.36
N GLN A 382 20.93 14.90 -6.36
CA GLN A 382 21.01 13.89 -5.31
C GLN A 382 20.71 12.48 -5.83
N ILE A 383 19.73 12.33 -6.73
CA ILE A 383 19.44 11.06 -7.41
C ILE A 383 20.64 10.63 -8.23
N ALA A 384 21.19 11.52 -9.08
CA ALA A 384 22.35 11.23 -9.92
C ALA A 384 23.58 10.81 -9.10
N ALA A 385 23.84 11.50 -7.99
CA ALA A 385 24.93 11.15 -7.07
C ALA A 385 24.71 9.81 -6.39
N THR A 386 23.48 9.52 -5.93
CA THR A 386 23.19 8.30 -5.16
C THR A 386 23.11 7.07 -6.08
N VAL A 387 22.46 7.18 -7.23
CA VAL A 387 22.20 6.05 -8.14
C VAL A 387 23.42 5.75 -9.01
N PHE A 388 24.06 6.78 -9.55
CA PHE A 388 25.14 6.65 -10.55
C PHE A 388 26.52 7.05 -10.03
N GLY A 389 26.64 7.55 -8.81
CA GLY A 389 27.91 8.02 -8.26
C GLY A 389 28.44 9.30 -8.90
N ILE A 390 27.58 10.09 -9.55
CA ILE A 390 27.96 11.32 -10.22
C ILE A 390 28.37 12.36 -9.17
N ASP A 391 29.53 12.96 -9.35
CA ASP A 391 30.02 14.04 -8.49
C ASP A 391 29.15 15.29 -8.66
N PRO A 392 28.36 15.70 -7.64
CA PRO A 392 27.48 16.84 -7.78
C PRO A 392 28.17 18.15 -8.07
N ALA A 393 29.47 18.27 -7.73
CA ALA A 393 30.25 19.47 -8.03
C ALA A 393 30.61 19.64 -9.53
N LYS A 394 30.39 18.59 -10.33
CA LYS A 394 30.62 18.61 -11.79
C LYS A 394 29.34 18.84 -12.59
N VAL A 395 28.19 18.94 -11.92
CA VAL A 395 26.91 19.21 -12.57
C VAL A 395 26.80 20.66 -13.02
N ASP A 396 26.29 20.89 -14.22
CA ASP A 396 26.03 22.25 -14.71
C ASP A 396 24.75 22.83 -14.02
N HIS A 397 24.94 23.97 -13.37
CA HIS A 397 23.87 24.70 -12.67
C HIS A 397 23.39 25.95 -13.42
N SER A 398 23.95 26.25 -14.58
CA SER A 398 23.75 27.52 -15.30
C SER A 398 22.27 27.80 -15.62
N GLY A 399 21.51 26.76 -15.94
CA GLY A 399 20.07 26.85 -16.22
C GLY A 399 19.19 27.23 -15.02
N TYR A 400 19.72 27.20 -13.79
CA TYR A 400 18.96 27.40 -12.55
C TYR A 400 19.38 28.67 -11.77
N ILE A 401 20.38 29.38 -12.25
CA ILE A 401 20.92 30.61 -11.64
C ILE A 401 19.84 31.70 -11.53
N SER A 402 18.94 31.79 -12.49
CA SER A 402 17.83 32.76 -12.46
C SER A 402 16.91 32.62 -11.25
N ALA A 403 16.75 31.40 -10.71
CA ALA A 403 15.99 31.15 -9.49
C ALA A 403 16.67 31.73 -8.23
N LEU A 404 17.96 32.07 -8.33
CA LEU A 404 18.79 32.64 -7.26
C LEU A 404 19.10 34.11 -7.53
N SER A 405 18.31 34.78 -8.34
CA SER A 405 18.54 36.19 -8.77
C SER A 405 18.59 37.22 -7.64
N SER A 406 18.09 36.88 -6.45
CA SER A 406 18.24 37.70 -5.25
C SER A 406 19.61 37.60 -4.55
N MET A 407 20.45 36.69 -5.02
CA MET A 407 21.80 36.45 -4.49
C MET A 407 22.85 37.04 -5.42
N THR A 408 23.95 37.47 -4.85
CA THR A 408 25.16 37.82 -5.62
C THR A 408 25.78 36.56 -6.26
N ALA A 409 26.67 36.73 -7.23
CA ALA A 409 27.37 35.61 -7.88
C ALA A 409 28.13 34.73 -6.86
N ASP A 410 28.76 35.36 -5.87
CA ASP A 410 29.52 34.66 -4.82
C ASP A 410 28.56 33.87 -3.91
N GLU A 411 27.40 34.44 -3.58
CA GLU A 411 26.37 33.75 -2.79
C GLU A 411 25.75 32.55 -3.56
N GLN A 412 25.56 32.69 -4.87
CA GLN A 412 25.08 31.60 -5.72
C GLN A 412 26.11 30.47 -5.79
N ALA A 413 27.38 30.80 -5.94
CA ALA A 413 28.46 29.80 -5.93
C ALA A 413 28.56 29.10 -4.57
N ALA A 414 28.43 29.85 -3.47
CA ALA A 414 28.44 29.28 -2.12
C ALA A 414 27.21 28.39 -1.87
N PHE A 415 26.04 28.76 -2.42
CA PHE A 415 24.82 27.94 -2.35
C PHE A 415 25.04 26.56 -2.98
N PHE A 416 25.54 26.51 -4.24
CA PHE A 416 25.76 25.22 -4.90
C PHE A 416 26.88 24.42 -4.25
N ALA A 417 27.95 25.05 -3.77
CA ALA A 417 28.98 24.35 -3.02
C ALA A 417 28.47 23.69 -1.75
N ASP A 418 27.59 24.36 -1.02
CA ASP A 418 26.90 23.81 0.15
C ASP A 418 25.99 22.63 -0.21
N VAL A 419 25.20 22.78 -1.27
CA VAL A 419 24.33 21.71 -1.78
C VAL A 419 25.14 20.47 -2.14
N CYS A 420 26.24 20.64 -2.89
CA CYS A 420 27.11 19.53 -3.26
C CYS A 420 27.70 18.83 -2.02
N SER A 421 28.22 19.62 -1.07
CA SER A 421 28.74 19.08 0.19
C SER A 421 27.68 18.32 0.97
N LYS A 422 26.43 18.81 0.99
CA LYS A 422 25.35 18.16 1.69
C LYS A 422 24.92 16.87 0.98
N ILE A 423 24.86 16.85 -0.35
CA ILE A 423 24.56 15.63 -1.12
C ILE A 423 25.59 14.54 -0.82
N GLU A 424 26.89 14.88 -0.83
CA GLU A 424 27.96 13.93 -0.51
C GLU A 424 27.85 13.38 0.93
N ALA A 425 27.54 14.24 1.90
CA ALA A 425 27.31 13.82 3.26
C ALA A 425 26.11 12.86 3.37
N LEU A 426 24.98 13.22 2.73
CA LEU A 426 23.76 12.40 2.75
C LEU A 426 23.92 11.05 2.04
N ARG A 427 24.80 10.96 1.04
CA ARG A 427 25.10 9.72 0.32
C ARG A 427 25.95 8.75 1.14
N THR A 428 26.88 9.27 1.94
CA THR A 428 27.89 8.49 2.66
C THR A 428 27.52 8.22 4.13
N GLU A 429 26.73 9.09 4.74
CA GLU A 429 26.27 8.91 6.11
C GLU A 429 25.10 7.91 6.17
N PRO A 430 25.19 6.85 7.00
CA PRO A 430 24.04 5.99 7.21
C PRO A 430 22.89 6.80 7.81
N LEU A 431 21.65 6.47 7.41
CA LEU A 431 20.47 6.98 8.10
C LEU A 431 20.55 6.53 9.56
N PRO A 432 20.49 7.45 10.55
CA PRO A 432 20.44 7.03 11.94
C PRO A 432 19.16 6.23 12.17
N HIS A 433 19.29 5.04 12.71
CA HIS A 433 18.13 4.25 13.17
C HIS A 433 17.32 5.07 14.18
N SER A 434 15.99 4.96 14.08
CA SER A 434 15.02 5.62 14.98
C SER A 434 15.12 5.06 16.41
#